data_33af4294c9086c52fc80f9252ebac420
#
_entry.id   33af4294c9086c52fc80f9252ebac420
#
_cell.length_a   1.000
_cell.length_b   1.000
_cell.length_c   1.000
_cell.angle_alpha   90.00
_cell.angle_beta   90.00
_cell.angle_gamma   90.00
#
_symmetry.space_group_name_H-M   'P 1'
#
loop_
_entity.id
_entity.type
_entity.pdbx_description
1 polymer ?
#
loop_
_entity_poly.entity_id
_entity_poly.type
_entity_poly.pdbx_seq_one_letter_code
_entity_poly.pdbx_strand_id
1 'polypeptide(L)'
;MRAAMIELDGVAKRYGGQVALDGVSLSVRTGEFVALVGPSGSGKTTLLKIINRLIEPDAGIIRIAGEDARAPPAHLLRRRIGYVFQEVGLFPHLTVGQNIAITPKLLGWDAERIAARVQALLGLVDLPPPLAGRLPAELSGGQRQRVGVARALAAEPAMVLMDEPFGALDPLTRETLGADYRALHERLGLTTVMVTHDIAEAVLLADRLVVLSHGRILGDGAPAELLAPSAEPQVRALLEAPRRQAERLRARLAGARP
;
A
#
# COMPACT_ATOMS: atom_id res chain seq x y z
N MET A 1 10.36 -8.70 20.83
CA MET A 1 9.99 -7.57 19.94
C MET A 1 10.22 -8.01 18.50
N ARG A 2 9.27 -7.77 17.58
CA ARG A 2 9.47 -8.05 16.14
C ARG A 2 10.53 -7.08 15.60
N ALA A 3 11.44 -7.56 14.73
CA ALA A 3 12.46 -6.75 14.08
C ALA A 3 11.82 -5.69 13.16
N ALA A 4 12.52 -4.58 12.93
CA ALA A 4 12.11 -3.59 11.95
C ALA A 4 12.32 -4.13 10.53
N MET A 5 11.27 -4.03 9.68
CA MET A 5 11.36 -4.32 8.25
C MET A 5 11.78 -3.09 7.46
N ILE A 6 11.29 -1.91 7.86
CA ILE A 6 11.63 -0.62 7.24
C ILE A 6 12.06 0.34 8.35
N GLU A 7 13.18 1.01 8.16
CA GLU A 7 13.64 2.09 9.02
C GLU A 7 14.01 3.30 8.16
N LEU A 8 13.40 4.42 8.47
CA LEU A 8 13.69 5.73 7.88
C LEU A 8 14.24 6.62 8.98
N ASP A 9 15.36 7.27 8.73
CA ASP A 9 15.99 8.18 9.68
C ASP A 9 16.29 9.51 8.99
N GLY A 10 15.57 10.56 9.41
CA GLY A 10 15.74 11.93 8.92
C GLY A 10 15.53 12.11 7.42
N VAL A 11 14.66 11.33 6.78
CA VAL A 11 14.46 11.35 5.32
C VAL A 11 13.85 12.68 4.87
N ALA A 12 14.53 13.37 3.96
CA ALA A 12 14.10 14.64 3.38
C ALA A 12 14.06 14.57 1.86
N LYS A 13 13.13 15.33 1.25
CA LYS A 13 12.99 15.47 -0.21
C LYS A 13 12.42 16.82 -0.59
N ARG A 14 13.02 17.44 -1.62
CA ARG A 14 12.58 18.71 -2.20
C ARG A 14 12.40 18.57 -3.72
N TYR A 15 11.46 19.31 -4.26
CA TYR A 15 11.24 19.44 -5.71
C TYR A 15 11.16 20.92 -6.07
N GLY A 16 12.12 21.44 -6.82
CA GLY A 16 12.08 22.82 -7.27
C GLY A 16 11.88 23.85 -6.15
N GLY A 17 12.49 23.61 -4.98
CA GLY A 17 12.34 24.48 -3.80
C GLY A 17 11.16 24.11 -2.87
N GLN A 18 10.18 23.35 -3.33
CA GLN A 18 9.08 22.86 -2.49
C GLN A 18 9.51 21.65 -1.66
N VAL A 19 9.25 21.69 -0.36
CA VAL A 19 9.54 20.60 0.56
C VAL A 19 8.44 19.56 0.43
N ALA A 20 8.79 18.35 0.00
CA ALA A 20 7.88 17.20 -0.05
C ALA A 20 7.99 16.33 1.21
N LEU A 21 9.21 16.16 1.75
CA LEU A 21 9.47 15.50 3.03
C LEU A 21 10.51 16.32 3.81
N ASP A 22 10.31 16.44 5.11
CA ASP A 22 11.10 17.28 5.99
C ASP A 22 11.53 16.49 7.24
N GLY A 23 12.62 15.72 7.11
CA GLY A 23 13.22 14.97 8.20
C GLY A 23 12.34 13.84 8.74
N VAL A 24 11.68 13.08 7.88
CA VAL A 24 10.78 11.97 8.27
C VAL A 24 11.59 10.80 8.83
N SER A 25 11.28 10.43 10.09
CA SER A 25 11.78 9.20 10.73
C SER A 25 10.60 8.28 11.03
N LEU A 26 10.70 7.01 10.61
CA LEU A 26 9.62 6.02 10.73
C LEU A 26 10.24 4.62 10.81
N SER A 27 9.73 3.78 11.70
CA SER A 27 10.06 2.36 11.75
C SER A 27 8.80 1.52 11.54
N VAL A 28 8.82 0.55 10.61
CA VAL A 28 7.74 -0.41 10.37
C VAL A 28 8.23 -1.80 10.75
N ARG A 29 7.50 -2.48 11.62
CA ARG A 29 7.87 -3.81 12.12
C ARG A 29 7.54 -4.89 11.11
N THR A 30 8.29 -5.99 11.14
CA THR A 30 7.95 -7.18 10.34
C THR A 30 6.56 -7.68 10.67
N GLY A 31 5.73 -7.91 9.64
CA GLY A 31 4.35 -8.38 9.78
C GLY A 31 3.37 -7.30 10.24
N GLU A 32 3.74 -6.02 10.18
CA GLU A 32 2.86 -4.89 10.51
C GLU A 32 2.18 -4.33 9.25
N PHE A 33 0.91 -3.98 9.36
CA PHE A 33 0.20 -3.24 8.33
C PHE A 33 0.11 -1.76 8.75
N VAL A 34 0.84 -0.91 8.04
CA VAL A 34 0.88 0.54 8.27
C VAL A 34 0.15 1.26 7.15
N ALA A 35 -0.78 2.15 7.48
CA ALA A 35 -1.36 3.07 6.50
C ALA A 35 -0.80 4.49 6.67
N LEU A 36 -0.33 5.06 5.56
CA LEU A 36 0.08 6.45 5.45
C LEU A 36 -1.12 7.28 5.01
N VAL A 37 -1.60 8.17 5.87
CA VAL A 37 -2.78 9.01 5.62
C VAL A 37 -2.43 10.49 5.74
N GLY A 38 -3.30 11.36 5.24
CA GLY A 38 -3.12 12.81 5.33
C GLY A 38 -3.59 13.54 4.07
N PRO A 39 -3.59 14.89 4.07
CA PRO A 39 -4.04 15.69 2.94
C PRO A 39 -3.29 15.40 1.62
N SER A 40 -3.88 15.78 0.49
CA SER A 40 -3.17 15.74 -0.78
C SER A 40 -1.92 16.62 -0.71
N GLY A 41 -0.81 16.16 -1.32
CA GLY A 41 0.47 16.88 -1.26
C GLY A 41 1.23 16.78 0.06
N SER A 42 0.79 15.97 1.04
CA SER A 42 1.50 15.83 2.33
C SER A 42 2.80 15.00 2.28
N GLY A 43 3.13 14.38 1.13
CA GLY A 43 4.36 13.63 0.95
C GLY A 43 4.23 12.09 0.96
N LYS A 44 3.02 11.54 1.15
CA LYS A 44 2.77 10.08 1.28
C LYS A 44 3.34 9.25 0.12
N THR A 45 2.91 9.57 -1.10
CA THR A 45 3.39 8.89 -2.32
C THR A 45 4.90 9.10 -2.54
N THR A 46 5.44 10.26 -2.19
CA THR A 46 6.88 10.52 -2.23
C THR A 46 7.62 9.61 -1.27
N LEU A 47 7.12 9.46 -0.03
CA LEU A 47 7.71 8.57 0.97
C LEU A 47 7.68 7.12 0.50
N LEU A 48 6.55 6.65 -0.01
CA LEU A 48 6.40 5.29 -0.55
C LEU A 48 7.38 5.03 -1.71
N LYS A 49 7.49 5.99 -2.66
CA LYS A 49 8.43 5.90 -3.78
C LYS A 49 9.89 5.91 -3.34
N ILE A 50 10.23 6.61 -2.27
CA ILE A 50 11.56 6.62 -1.67
C ILE A 50 11.89 5.26 -1.04
N ILE A 51 10.97 4.65 -0.30
CA ILE A 51 11.16 3.29 0.27
C ILE A 51 11.48 2.28 -0.86
N ASN A 52 10.79 2.39 -2.00
CA ASN A 52 11.03 1.53 -3.17
C ASN A 52 12.18 2.00 -4.08
N ARG A 53 12.92 3.04 -3.69
CA ARG A 53 13.99 3.66 -4.52
C ARG A 53 13.57 3.96 -5.96
N LEU A 54 12.30 4.35 -6.15
CA LEU A 54 11.85 4.99 -7.39
C LEU A 54 12.27 6.47 -7.43
N ILE A 55 12.49 7.06 -6.26
CA ILE A 55 12.99 8.41 -6.05
C ILE A 55 14.07 8.30 -4.99
N GLU A 56 15.22 8.97 -5.19
CA GLU A 56 16.25 9.07 -4.18
C GLU A 56 15.94 10.25 -3.24
N PRO A 57 16.13 10.08 -1.92
CA PRO A 57 16.01 11.17 -0.96
C PRO A 57 17.19 12.13 -1.10
N ASP A 58 16.99 13.39 -0.70
CA ASP A 58 18.06 14.40 -0.68
C ASP A 58 18.89 14.28 0.61
N ALA A 59 18.30 13.77 1.70
CA ALA A 59 18.97 13.49 2.97
C ALA A 59 18.30 12.32 3.70
N GLY A 60 18.98 11.80 4.72
CA GLY A 60 18.51 10.71 5.56
C GLY A 60 18.98 9.33 5.10
N ILE A 61 18.63 8.33 5.91
CA ILE A 61 19.03 6.93 5.72
C ILE A 61 17.77 6.06 5.66
N ILE A 62 17.82 5.05 4.80
CA ILE A 62 16.76 4.05 4.66
C ILE A 62 17.38 2.68 4.84
N ARG A 63 16.82 1.89 5.77
CA ARG A 63 17.16 0.48 5.92
C ARG A 63 15.95 -0.39 5.64
N ILE A 64 16.17 -1.50 4.96
CA ILE A 64 15.16 -2.53 4.69
C ILE A 64 15.71 -3.85 5.17
N ALA A 65 14.98 -4.51 6.08
CA ALA A 65 15.44 -5.72 6.77
C ALA A 65 16.82 -5.56 7.40
N GLY A 66 17.14 -4.37 7.95
CA GLY A 66 18.42 -4.04 8.59
C GLY A 66 19.55 -3.63 7.64
N GLU A 67 19.38 -3.81 6.31
CA GLU A 67 20.38 -3.45 5.30
C GLU A 67 20.14 -2.03 4.76
N ASP A 68 21.19 -1.26 4.48
CA ASP A 68 21.06 0.02 3.77
C ASP A 68 20.41 -0.23 2.41
N ALA A 69 19.29 0.41 2.17
CA ALA A 69 18.55 0.27 0.91
C ALA A 69 19.37 0.65 -0.33
N ARG A 70 20.44 1.43 -0.18
CA ARG A 70 21.36 1.83 -1.26
C ARG A 70 22.43 0.79 -1.57
N ALA A 71 22.67 -0.18 -0.68
CA ALA A 71 23.72 -1.19 -0.86
C ALA A 71 23.50 -2.04 -2.14
N PRO A 72 22.32 -2.59 -2.42
CA PRO A 72 22.08 -3.28 -3.69
C PRO A 72 21.72 -2.28 -4.81
N PRO A 73 21.95 -2.63 -6.09
CA PRO A 73 21.35 -1.92 -7.22
C PRO A 73 19.83 -1.82 -7.06
N ALA A 74 19.25 -0.65 -7.38
CA ALA A 74 17.84 -0.37 -7.12
C ALA A 74 16.86 -1.38 -7.76
N HIS A 75 17.19 -1.91 -8.94
CA HIS A 75 16.37 -2.93 -9.59
C HIS A 75 16.36 -4.28 -8.84
N LEU A 76 17.44 -4.65 -8.15
CA LEU A 76 17.50 -5.85 -7.32
C LEU A 76 16.68 -5.68 -6.03
N LEU A 77 16.75 -4.51 -5.40
CA LEU A 77 15.90 -4.20 -4.25
C LEU A 77 14.42 -4.30 -4.64
N ARG A 78 14.01 -3.64 -5.74
CA ARG A 78 12.61 -3.63 -6.20
C ARG A 78 12.05 -5.01 -6.53
N ARG A 79 12.88 -5.98 -6.93
CA ARG A 79 12.43 -7.37 -7.17
C ARG A 79 12.08 -8.12 -5.88
N ARG A 80 12.53 -7.64 -4.71
CA ARG A 80 12.22 -8.20 -3.38
C ARG A 80 11.00 -7.55 -2.73
N ILE A 81 10.47 -6.48 -3.34
CA ILE A 81 9.36 -5.67 -2.81
C ILE A 81 8.16 -5.85 -3.74
N GLY A 82 7.02 -6.27 -3.18
CA GLY A 82 5.75 -6.20 -3.90
C GLY A 82 5.30 -4.76 -4.03
N TYR A 83 4.86 -4.35 -5.21
CA TYR A 83 4.35 -2.99 -5.40
C TYR A 83 3.01 -3.01 -6.13
N VAL A 84 1.98 -2.43 -5.51
CA VAL A 84 0.66 -2.23 -6.10
C VAL A 84 0.51 -0.76 -6.44
N PHE A 85 0.33 -0.46 -7.72
CA PHE A 85 0.20 0.90 -8.25
C PHE A 85 -1.25 1.38 -8.18
N GLN A 86 -1.45 2.69 -8.05
CA GLN A 86 -2.75 3.37 -8.07
C GLN A 86 -3.55 3.03 -9.36
N GLU A 87 -2.93 3.11 -10.52
CA GLU A 87 -3.51 2.72 -11.81
C GLU A 87 -3.10 1.29 -12.17
N VAL A 88 -3.26 0.33 -11.35
CA VAL A 88 -2.87 -1.08 -11.51
C VAL A 88 -1.60 -1.32 -12.36
N GLY A 89 -1.41 -0.57 -13.45
CA GLY A 89 -0.25 -0.60 -14.35
C GLY A 89 0.01 -1.99 -14.95
N LEU A 90 -1.03 -2.71 -15.35
CA LEU A 90 -0.87 -3.96 -16.09
C LEU A 90 -0.38 -3.67 -17.50
N PHE A 91 0.52 -4.51 -18.01
CA PHE A 91 0.96 -4.43 -19.40
C PHE A 91 -0.18 -4.87 -20.31
N PRO A 92 -0.72 -3.98 -21.15
CA PRO A 92 -1.97 -4.24 -21.89
C PRO A 92 -1.82 -5.32 -22.96
N HIS A 93 -0.60 -5.55 -23.44
CA HIS A 93 -0.26 -6.56 -24.45
C HIS A 93 0.13 -7.92 -23.88
N LEU A 94 0.18 -8.04 -22.55
CA LEU A 94 0.46 -9.29 -21.85
C LEU A 94 -0.82 -9.85 -21.25
N THR A 95 -0.98 -11.16 -21.27
CA THR A 95 -2.08 -11.83 -20.58
C THR A 95 -1.97 -11.67 -19.06
N VAL A 96 -3.03 -11.99 -18.32
CA VAL A 96 -3.04 -12.02 -16.86
C VAL A 96 -1.88 -12.86 -16.31
N GLY A 97 -1.75 -14.10 -16.80
CA GLY A 97 -0.67 -14.99 -16.36
C GLY A 97 0.71 -14.43 -16.67
N GLN A 98 0.89 -13.78 -17.82
CA GLN A 98 2.13 -13.14 -18.19
C GLN A 98 2.44 -11.92 -17.32
N ASN A 99 1.43 -11.09 -16.98
CA ASN A 99 1.57 -9.97 -16.07
C ASN A 99 2.05 -10.43 -14.67
N ILE A 100 1.44 -11.49 -14.13
CA ILE A 100 1.83 -12.08 -12.84
C ILE A 100 3.26 -12.64 -12.91
N ALA A 101 3.63 -13.29 -14.02
CA ALA A 101 4.90 -13.96 -14.20
C ALA A 101 6.13 -13.03 -14.37
N ILE A 102 5.95 -11.71 -14.53
CA ILE A 102 7.05 -10.79 -14.87
C ILE A 102 8.20 -10.87 -13.86
N THR A 103 7.92 -10.67 -12.57
CA THR A 103 8.97 -10.65 -11.56
C THR A 103 9.64 -12.03 -11.37
N PRO A 104 8.90 -13.15 -11.28
CA PRO A 104 9.50 -14.48 -11.31
C PRO A 104 10.43 -14.75 -12.50
N LYS A 105 10.04 -14.34 -13.72
CA LYS A 105 10.90 -14.43 -14.91
C LYS A 105 12.18 -13.61 -14.75
N LEU A 106 12.10 -12.38 -14.24
CA LEU A 106 13.26 -11.53 -13.99
C LEU A 106 14.20 -12.09 -12.90
N LEU A 107 13.67 -12.96 -12.02
CA LEU A 107 14.43 -13.69 -11.02
C LEU A 107 15.00 -15.02 -11.54
N GLY A 108 14.74 -15.39 -12.80
CA GLY A 108 15.24 -16.60 -13.43
C GLY A 108 14.55 -17.89 -12.98
N TRP A 109 13.30 -17.80 -12.48
CA TRP A 109 12.55 -19.01 -12.14
C TRP A 109 12.26 -19.83 -13.40
N ASP A 110 12.24 -21.15 -13.26
CA ASP A 110 11.87 -22.05 -14.36
C ASP A 110 10.39 -21.94 -14.72
N ALA A 111 10.04 -22.41 -15.91
CA ALA A 111 8.70 -22.26 -16.46
C ALA A 111 7.63 -23.04 -15.66
N GLU A 112 7.98 -24.20 -15.12
CA GLU A 112 7.07 -25.05 -14.34
C GLU A 112 6.72 -24.36 -13.01
N ARG A 113 7.74 -23.87 -12.27
CA ARG A 113 7.55 -23.10 -11.04
C ARG A 113 6.71 -21.84 -11.28
N ILE A 114 6.97 -21.11 -12.37
CA ILE A 114 6.18 -19.92 -12.75
C ILE A 114 4.72 -20.29 -13.01
N ALA A 115 4.47 -21.35 -13.78
CA ALA A 115 3.10 -21.77 -14.08
C ALA A 115 2.34 -22.17 -12.80
N ALA A 116 2.95 -22.98 -11.95
CA ALA A 116 2.37 -23.37 -10.66
C ALA A 116 2.10 -22.14 -9.78
N ARG A 117 3.04 -21.17 -9.72
CA ARG A 117 2.89 -19.93 -8.95
C ARG A 117 1.74 -19.06 -9.46
N VAL A 118 1.59 -18.90 -10.78
CA VAL A 118 0.48 -18.15 -11.38
C VAL A 118 -0.87 -18.77 -10.99
N GLN A 119 -1.01 -20.10 -11.07
CA GLN A 119 -2.25 -20.78 -10.68
C GLN A 119 -2.55 -20.61 -9.18
N ALA A 120 -1.55 -20.78 -8.32
CA ALA A 120 -1.70 -20.57 -6.90
C ALA A 120 -2.13 -19.13 -6.56
N LEU A 121 -1.56 -18.12 -7.25
CA LEU A 121 -1.88 -16.72 -7.05
C LEU A 121 -3.28 -16.36 -7.54
N LEU A 122 -3.73 -16.91 -8.67
CA LEU A 122 -5.11 -16.71 -9.11
C LEU A 122 -6.11 -17.21 -8.05
N GLY A 123 -5.89 -18.41 -7.50
CA GLY A 123 -6.72 -18.92 -6.40
C GLY A 123 -6.60 -18.06 -5.13
N LEU A 124 -5.41 -17.52 -4.85
CA LEU A 124 -5.15 -16.69 -3.68
C LEU A 124 -5.93 -15.35 -3.71
N VAL A 125 -6.11 -14.77 -4.89
CA VAL A 125 -6.84 -13.52 -5.09
C VAL A 125 -8.27 -13.72 -5.62
N ASP A 126 -8.79 -14.93 -5.51
CA ASP A 126 -10.15 -15.30 -5.92
C ASP A 126 -10.46 -14.94 -7.39
N LEU A 127 -9.56 -15.33 -8.28
CA LEU A 127 -9.75 -15.23 -9.73
C LEU A 127 -9.82 -16.61 -10.36
N PRO A 128 -10.82 -16.89 -11.24
CA PRO A 128 -10.93 -18.17 -11.94
C PRO A 128 -9.69 -18.47 -12.78
N PRO A 129 -9.14 -19.70 -12.76
CA PRO A 129 -7.97 -20.10 -13.53
C PRO A 129 -8.01 -19.77 -15.04
N PRO A 130 -9.16 -19.85 -15.75
CA PRO A 130 -9.25 -19.51 -17.17
C PRO A 130 -8.90 -18.04 -17.48
N LEU A 131 -8.96 -17.14 -16.49
CA LEU A 131 -8.57 -15.75 -16.68
C LEU A 131 -7.07 -15.57 -16.94
N ALA A 132 -6.22 -16.58 -16.64
CA ALA A 132 -4.78 -16.51 -16.92
C ALA A 132 -4.45 -16.16 -18.38
N GLY A 133 -5.28 -16.61 -19.33
CA GLY A 133 -5.11 -16.36 -20.76
C GLY A 133 -5.71 -15.04 -21.27
N ARG A 134 -6.49 -14.33 -20.46
CA ARG A 134 -7.15 -13.08 -20.85
C ARG A 134 -6.20 -11.89 -20.85
N LEU A 135 -6.53 -10.89 -21.67
CA LEU A 135 -5.85 -9.59 -21.65
C LEU A 135 -6.48 -8.65 -20.61
N PRO A 136 -5.76 -7.66 -20.07
CA PRO A 136 -6.28 -6.69 -19.12
C PRO A 136 -7.55 -5.95 -19.58
N ALA A 137 -7.71 -5.71 -20.88
CA ALA A 137 -8.89 -5.05 -21.44
C ALA A 137 -10.17 -5.89 -21.32
N GLU A 138 -10.07 -7.20 -21.14
CA GLU A 138 -11.19 -8.12 -20.99
C GLU A 138 -11.65 -8.28 -19.54
N LEU A 139 -11.01 -7.57 -18.58
CA LEU A 139 -11.26 -7.69 -17.15
C LEU A 139 -12.08 -6.51 -16.61
N SER A 140 -12.87 -6.77 -15.57
CA SER A 140 -13.46 -5.70 -14.75
C SER A 140 -12.38 -4.93 -13.98
N GLY A 141 -12.73 -3.73 -13.43
CA GLY A 141 -11.82 -2.94 -12.60
C GLY A 141 -11.29 -3.73 -11.40
N GLY A 142 -12.19 -4.40 -10.68
CA GLY A 142 -11.83 -5.25 -9.53
C GLY A 142 -10.94 -6.43 -9.92
N GLN A 143 -11.23 -7.10 -11.05
CA GLN A 143 -10.37 -8.17 -11.55
C GLN A 143 -8.97 -7.66 -11.90
N ARG A 144 -8.86 -6.51 -12.57
CA ARG A 144 -7.53 -5.90 -12.83
C ARG A 144 -6.78 -5.63 -11.54
N GLN A 145 -7.46 -5.13 -10.51
CA GLN A 145 -6.84 -4.85 -9.22
C GLN A 145 -6.34 -6.13 -8.55
N ARG A 146 -7.15 -7.20 -8.54
CA ARG A 146 -6.75 -8.53 -8.03
C ARG A 146 -5.50 -9.06 -8.77
N VAL A 147 -5.42 -8.88 -10.08
CA VAL A 147 -4.22 -9.22 -10.87
C VAL A 147 -3.02 -8.37 -10.44
N GLY A 148 -3.20 -7.08 -10.15
CA GLY A 148 -2.16 -6.20 -9.63
C GLY A 148 -1.60 -6.69 -8.29
N VAL A 149 -2.49 -7.12 -7.37
CA VAL A 149 -2.10 -7.73 -6.09
C VAL A 149 -1.36 -9.06 -6.32
N ALA A 150 -1.88 -9.95 -7.18
CA ALA A 150 -1.23 -11.21 -7.52
C ALA A 150 0.18 -10.99 -8.09
N ARG A 151 0.34 -10.01 -9.00
CA ARG A 151 1.65 -9.64 -9.55
C ARG A 151 2.61 -9.14 -8.48
N ALA A 152 2.14 -8.33 -7.54
CA ALA A 152 2.96 -7.83 -6.43
C ALA A 152 3.46 -8.97 -5.53
N LEU A 153 2.66 -10.02 -5.35
CA LEU A 153 2.99 -11.19 -4.54
C LEU A 153 3.75 -12.30 -5.28
N ALA A 154 3.96 -12.15 -6.60
CA ALA A 154 4.46 -13.23 -7.45
C ALA A 154 5.85 -13.74 -7.03
N ALA A 155 6.73 -12.84 -6.63
CA ALA A 155 8.11 -13.15 -6.21
C ALA A 155 8.24 -13.51 -4.72
N GLU A 156 7.13 -13.81 -4.02
CA GLU A 156 7.12 -14.14 -2.59
C GLU A 156 7.77 -13.06 -1.71
N PRO A 157 7.38 -11.77 -1.87
CA PRO A 157 7.99 -10.70 -1.12
C PRO A 157 7.62 -10.77 0.35
N ALA A 158 8.55 -10.39 1.25
CA ALA A 158 8.26 -10.21 2.67
C ALA A 158 7.55 -8.87 2.96
N MET A 159 7.58 -7.95 1.99
CA MET A 159 7.03 -6.59 2.12
C MET A 159 6.25 -6.19 0.85
N VAL A 160 5.12 -5.52 1.07
CA VAL A 160 4.28 -4.96 -0.01
C VAL A 160 4.07 -3.47 0.24
N LEU A 161 4.28 -2.67 -0.80
CA LEU A 161 3.99 -1.25 -0.84
C LEU A 161 2.78 -1.01 -1.75
N MET A 162 1.83 -0.19 -1.31
CA MET A 162 0.60 0.09 -2.03
C MET A 162 0.34 1.59 -2.14
N ASP A 163 0.16 2.09 -3.35
CA ASP A 163 -0.16 3.50 -3.61
C ASP A 163 -1.62 3.59 -4.05
N GLU A 164 -2.51 4.00 -3.16
CA GLU A 164 -3.97 4.12 -3.34
C GLU A 164 -4.60 2.88 -4.05
N PRO A 165 -4.39 1.67 -3.52
CA PRO A 165 -4.65 0.43 -4.25
C PRO A 165 -6.12 0.24 -4.63
N PHE A 166 -7.05 0.84 -3.90
CA PHE A 166 -8.49 0.62 -4.10
C PHE A 166 -9.24 1.89 -4.52
N GLY A 167 -8.53 3.02 -4.73
CA GLY A 167 -9.12 4.34 -4.99
C GLY A 167 -10.01 4.41 -6.24
N ALA A 168 -9.72 3.63 -7.27
CA ALA A 168 -10.47 3.62 -8.55
C ALA A 168 -11.67 2.64 -8.56
N LEU A 169 -11.97 1.97 -7.45
CA LEU A 169 -13.03 0.97 -7.35
C LEU A 169 -14.33 1.58 -6.80
N ASP A 170 -15.44 0.97 -7.16
CA ASP A 170 -16.73 1.25 -6.52
C ASP A 170 -16.70 0.83 -5.03
N PRO A 171 -17.57 1.40 -4.16
CA PRO A 171 -17.49 1.20 -2.72
C PRO A 171 -17.59 -0.27 -2.27
N LEU A 172 -18.47 -1.08 -2.89
CA LEU A 172 -18.64 -2.49 -2.51
C LEU A 172 -17.44 -3.33 -2.89
N THR A 173 -16.93 -3.14 -4.10
CA THR A 173 -15.71 -3.82 -4.58
C THR A 173 -14.51 -3.43 -3.72
N ARG A 174 -14.40 -2.16 -3.34
CA ARG A 174 -13.32 -1.66 -2.47
C ARG A 174 -13.34 -2.32 -1.10
N GLU A 175 -14.50 -2.37 -0.45
CA GLU A 175 -14.67 -3.01 0.87
C GLU A 175 -14.28 -4.49 0.83
N THR A 176 -14.81 -5.22 -0.16
CA THR A 176 -14.50 -6.66 -0.35
C THR A 176 -13.01 -6.89 -0.59
N LEU A 177 -12.41 -6.15 -1.53
CA LEU A 177 -10.99 -6.32 -1.84
C LEU A 177 -10.07 -5.90 -0.70
N GLY A 178 -10.45 -4.88 0.06
CA GLY A 178 -9.72 -4.49 1.26
C GLY A 178 -9.70 -5.60 2.30
N ALA A 179 -10.88 -6.18 2.61
CA ALA A 179 -11.01 -7.29 3.55
C ALA A 179 -10.24 -8.53 3.08
N ASP A 180 -10.35 -8.89 1.79
CA ASP A 180 -9.61 -10.01 1.19
C ASP A 180 -8.10 -9.80 1.30
N TYR A 181 -7.61 -8.59 1.04
CA TYR A 181 -6.20 -8.26 1.17
C TYR A 181 -5.74 -8.31 2.64
N ARG A 182 -6.55 -7.83 3.59
CA ARG A 182 -6.24 -7.93 5.02
C ARG A 182 -6.08 -9.39 5.45
N ALA A 183 -7.01 -10.25 5.09
CA ALA A 183 -6.93 -11.69 5.36
C ALA A 183 -5.67 -12.33 4.73
N LEU A 184 -5.31 -11.88 3.52
CA LEU A 184 -4.12 -12.32 2.82
C LEU A 184 -2.83 -11.88 3.51
N HIS A 185 -2.77 -10.62 3.94
CA HIS A 185 -1.67 -10.05 4.72
C HIS A 185 -1.40 -10.87 5.98
N GLU A 186 -2.44 -11.18 6.76
CA GLU A 186 -2.34 -11.98 7.97
C GLU A 186 -1.87 -13.41 7.68
N ARG A 187 -2.49 -14.07 6.69
CA ARG A 187 -2.16 -15.45 6.32
C ARG A 187 -0.72 -15.62 5.85
N LEU A 188 -0.18 -14.64 5.12
CA LEU A 188 1.18 -14.69 4.58
C LEU A 188 2.22 -14.03 5.49
N GLY A 189 1.81 -13.38 6.59
CA GLY A 189 2.70 -12.65 7.49
C GLY A 189 3.43 -11.49 6.81
N LEU A 190 2.77 -10.82 5.87
CA LEU A 190 3.36 -9.73 5.08
C LEU A 190 3.65 -8.51 5.95
N THR A 191 4.62 -7.70 5.57
CA THR A 191 4.73 -6.31 6.03
C THR A 191 4.13 -5.43 4.96
N THR A 192 3.13 -4.61 5.30
CA THR A 192 2.44 -3.77 4.32
C THR A 192 2.54 -2.29 4.68
N VAL A 193 2.90 -1.46 3.70
CA VAL A 193 2.76 0.00 3.80
C VAL A 193 1.81 0.45 2.69
N MET A 194 0.68 1.01 3.07
CA MET A 194 -0.37 1.47 2.15
C MET A 194 -0.54 2.98 2.25
N VAL A 195 -0.51 3.66 1.12
CA VAL A 195 -0.97 5.04 1.00
C VAL A 195 -2.44 5.03 0.63
N THR A 196 -3.25 5.77 1.37
CA THR A 196 -4.65 6.01 1.01
C THR A 196 -5.09 7.40 1.46
N HIS A 197 -6.07 7.97 0.77
CA HIS A 197 -6.79 9.17 1.19
C HIS A 197 -8.11 8.84 1.90
N ASP A 198 -8.52 7.57 1.89
CA ASP A 198 -9.72 7.09 2.57
C ASP A 198 -9.38 6.68 4.01
N ILE A 199 -9.82 7.50 4.97
CA ILE A 199 -9.55 7.28 6.39
C ILE A 199 -10.30 6.05 6.91
N ALA A 200 -11.51 5.78 6.41
CA ALA A 200 -12.27 4.59 6.83
C ALA A 200 -11.54 3.31 6.41
N GLU A 201 -11.05 3.26 5.17
CA GLU A 201 -10.21 2.18 4.67
C GLU A 201 -8.96 1.98 5.55
N ALA A 202 -8.22 3.06 5.84
CA ALA A 202 -7.01 3.00 6.67
C ALA A 202 -7.30 2.43 8.07
N VAL A 203 -8.38 2.88 8.72
CA VAL A 203 -8.78 2.43 10.07
C VAL A 203 -9.21 0.97 10.08
N LEU A 204 -9.87 0.50 9.01
CA LEU A 204 -10.37 -0.87 8.91
C LEU A 204 -9.25 -1.89 8.60
N LEU A 205 -8.24 -1.48 7.84
CA LEU A 205 -7.24 -2.40 7.31
C LEU A 205 -5.92 -2.39 8.09
N ALA A 206 -5.49 -1.24 8.61
CA ALA A 206 -4.15 -1.10 9.17
C ALA A 206 -4.11 -1.33 10.68
N ASP A 207 -2.99 -1.92 11.15
CA ASP A 207 -2.68 -2.04 12.57
C ASP A 207 -2.27 -0.68 13.17
N ARG A 208 -1.64 0.16 12.33
CA ARG A 208 -1.10 1.46 12.72
C ARG A 208 -1.27 2.47 11.59
N LEU A 209 -1.59 3.70 11.98
CA LEU A 209 -1.72 4.85 11.08
C LEU A 209 -0.55 5.80 11.29
N VAL A 210 -0.01 6.30 10.20
CA VAL A 210 0.98 7.39 10.19
C VAL A 210 0.36 8.55 9.43
N VAL A 211 0.10 9.63 10.14
CA VAL A 211 -0.53 10.83 9.59
C VAL A 211 0.56 11.81 9.15
N LEU A 212 0.65 12.04 7.83
CA LEU A 212 1.57 13.02 7.25
C LEU A 212 0.84 14.34 6.96
N SER A 213 1.53 15.44 7.25
CA SER A 213 1.12 16.79 6.84
C SER A 213 2.35 17.65 6.57
N HIS A 214 2.34 18.38 5.45
CA HIS A 214 3.45 19.25 5.06
C HIS A 214 4.84 18.59 5.13
N GLY A 215 4.93 17.32 4.72
CA GLY A 215 6.17 16.56 4.68
C GLY A 215 6.65 16.05 6.06
N ARG A 216 5.88 16.18 7.12
CA ARG A 216 6.21 15.72 8.48
C ARG A 216 5.17 14.75 9.01
N ILE A 217 5.57 13.88 9.92
CA ILE A 217 4.66 13.01 10.68
C ILE A 217 4.04 13.85 11.81
N LEU A 218 2.71 13.97 11.81
CA LEU A 218 1.93 14.61 12.87
C LEU A 218 1.39 13.62 13.90
N GLY A 219 1.17 12.38 13.49
CA GLY A 219 0.66 11.33 14.35
C GLY A 219 1.12 9.97 13.88
N ASP A 220 1.40 9.09 14.83
CA ASP A 220 1.90 7.74 14.59
C ASP A 220 1.44 6.84 15.74
N GLY A 221 0.54 5.90 15.47
CA GLY A 221 -0.02 5.02 16.47
C GLY A 221 -1.19 4.18 15.98
N ALA A 222 -1.72 3.33 16.85
CA ALA A 222 -2.96 2.61 16.56
C ALA A 222 -4.14 3.58 16.39
N PRO A 223 -5.16 3.25 15.57
CA PRO A 223 -6.31 4.14 15.37
C PRO A 223 -6.95 4.66 16.67
N ALA A 224 -7.07 3.79 17.68
CA ALA A 224 -7.64 4.15 18.98
C ALA A 224 -6.79 5.17 19.74
N GLU A 225 -5.47 5.07 19.67
CA GLU A 225 -4.53 5.99 20.32
C GLU A 225 -4.60 7.38 19.69
N LEU A 226 -4.70 7.43 18.34
CA LEU A 226 -4.78 8.68 17.59
C LEU A 226 -6.15 9.38 17.71
N LEU A 227 -7.17 8.67 18.17
CA LEU A 227 -8.48 9.23 18.51
C LEU A 227 -8.61 9.69 19.98
N ALA A 228 -7.61 9.39 20.82
CA ALA A 228 -7.63 9.77 22.23
C ALA A 228 -7.64 11.30 22.40
N PRO A 229 -8.22 11.84 23.50
CA PRO A 229 -8.24 13.28 23.77
C PRO A 229 -6.86 13.94 23.83
N SER A 230 -5.83 13.18 24.17
CA SER A 230 -4.41 13.61 24.22
C SER A 230 -3.73 13.67 22.85
N ALA A 231 -4.37 13.15 21.79
CA ALA A 231 -3.80 13.19 20.45
C ALA A 231 -3.83 14.61 19.85
N GLU A 232 -2.94 14.84 18.87
CA GLU A 232 -2.89 16.10 18.12
C GLU A 232 -4.27 16.43 17.52
N PRO A 233 -4.82 17.65 17.76
CA PRO A 233 -6.17 18.00 17.34
C PRO A 233 -6.42 17.83 15.83
N GLN A 234 -5.43 18.11 14.99
CA GLN A 234 -5.55 17.95 13.54
C GLN A 234 -5.65 16.47 13.13
N VAL A 235 -4.88 15.60 13.80
CA VAL A 235 -4.92 14.14 13.59
C VAL A 235 -6.30 13.60 13.97
N ARG A 236 -6.79 13.95 15.16
CA ARG A 236 -8.11 13.53 15.63
C ARG A 236 -9.22 14.02 14.71
N ALA A 237 -9.19 15.30 14.29
CA ALA A 237 -10.18 15.87 13.38
C ALA A 237 -10.21 15.15 12.02
N LEU A 238 -9.05 14.70 11.50
CA LEU A 238 -8.94 13.92 10.29
C LEU A 238 -9.58 12.54 10.46
N LEU A 239 -9.24 11.83 11.53
CA LEU A 239 -9.73 10.47 11.79
C LEU A 239 -11.23 10.41 12.14
N GLU A 240 -11.80 11.46 12.73
CA GLU A 240 -13.22 11.58 13.01
C GLU A 240 -14.07 11.94 11.77
N ALA A 241 -13.45 12.38 10.67
CA ALA A 241 -14.18 12.85 9.49
C ALA A 241 -15.16 11.81 8.92
N PRO A 242 -14.82 10.51 8.77
CA PRO A 242 -15.75 9.48 8.29
C PRO A 242 -16.96 9.31 9.22
N ARG A 243 -16.75 9.33 10.53
CA ARG A 243 -17.83 9.21 11.52
C ARG A 243 -18.79 10.38 11.41
N ARG A 244 -18.28 11.62 11.35
CA ARG A 244 -19.12 12.83 11.16
C ARG A 244 -19.90 12.78 9.85
N GLN A 245 -19.31 12.27 8.78
CA GLN A 245 -19.97 12.08 7.49
C GLN A 245 -21.11 11.05 7.59
N ALA A 246 -20.86 9.91 8.23
CA ALA A 246 -21.87 8.87 8.43
C ALA A 246 -23.04 9.36 9.30
N GLU A 247 -22.78 10.13 10.36
CA GLU A 247 -23.81 10.73 11.21
C GLU A 247 -24.71 11.72 10.43
N ARG A 248 -24.11 12.59 9.59
CA ARG A 248 -24.86 13.50 8.70
C ARG A 248 -25.71 12.75 7.68
N LEU A 249 -25.18 11.69 7.10
CA LEU A 249 -25.91 10.85 6.15
C LEU A 249 -27.11 10.18 6.83
N ARG A 250 -26.91 9.59 8.02
CA ARG A 250 -28.01 9.00 8.81
C ARG A 250 -29.10 10.01 9.13
N ALA A 251 -28.74 11.22 9.58
CA ALA A 251 -29.70 12.28 9.87
C ALA A 251 -30.53 12.65 8.63
N ARG A 252 -29.91 12.78 7.46
CA ARG A 252 -30.62 13.07 6.22
C ARG A 252 -31.55 11.93 5.77
N LEU A 253 -31.11 10.68 5.86
CA LEU A 253 -31.91 9.52 5.51
C LEU A 253 -33.11 9.32 6.47
N ALA A 254 -32.97 9.69 7.74
CA ALA A 254 -34.05 9.67 8.73
C ALA A 254 -35.07 10.83 8.59
N GLY A 255 -34.91 11.73 7.59
CA GLY A 255 -35.82 12.86 7.37
C GLY A 255 -35.62 14.03 8.34
N ALA A 256 -34.60 13.99 9.20
CA ALA A 256 -34.19 15.12 10.03
C ALA A 256 -33.53 16.20 9.15
N ARG A 257 -34.15 17.38 9.03
CA ARG A 257 -33.47 18.56 8.47
C ARG A 257 -32.34 18.97 9.44
N PRO A 258 -31.18 19.40 8.93
CA PRO A 258 -30.10 19.90 9.77
C PRO A 258 -30.47 21.15 10.54
#